data_134ca76fd76cedc2d5d68b8eff6b5355
#
_entry.id   134ca76fd76cedc2d5d68b8eff6b5355
#
_cell.length_a   1.000
_cell.length_b   1.000
_cell.length_c   1.000
_cell.angle_alpha   90.00
_cell.angle_beta   90.00
_cell.angle_gamma   90.00
#
_symmetry.space_group_name_H-M   'P 1'
#
loop_
_entity.id
_entity.type
_entity.pdbx_description
1 polymer ?
#
loop_
_entity_poly.entity_id
_entity_poly.type
_entity_poly.pdbx_seq_one_letter_code
_entity_poly.pdbx_strand_id
1 'polypeptide(L)'
;MERVAITGATGFVGRYVVRELLNRGYLVYALVRNAKKVREVFPEGVDVLEVNFSDKDSLRKALEKAQPNYVIHLIGILVEDRRSGSSFQRVHYLYAKNLYEILRELSPKRVVHMSSLGTHKDAPSLYHQTKFMAEEFLRESGLKHTILRPSIILGPEQKLFADMWNITKYLRVVALPGGGGYLFQPVDVRDVACTFVSAMEKEEAVNKTYELCGPDRVSFKELLEDIFSYWNRKILLLPVPRVFMYVAGKVAEKVLSPPPFSSDQMLMMWRDNICGLDKDVEPDGVRKLCNKEPIPYKESLEWSLREFAKRMV
;
A
#
# COMPACT_ATOMS: atom_id res chain seq x y z
N MET A 1 3.02 -28.52 -1.37
CA MET A 1 2.77 -27.09 -1.67
C MET A 1 2.86 -26.28 -0.40
N GLU A 2 3.53 -25.14 -0.43
CA GLU A 2 3.61 -24.25 0.72
C GLU A 2 2.38 -23.34 0.81
N ARG A 3 1.98 -23.03 2.06
CA ARG A 3 0.78 -22.27 2.38
C ARG A 3 1.11 -20.84 2.75
N VAL A 4 0.39 -19.90 2.16
CA VAL A 4 0.56 -18.46 2.41
C VAL A 4 -0.75 -17.88 2.94
N ALA A 5 -0.73 -17.31 4.13
CA ALA A 5 -1.83 -16.49 4.62
C ALA A 5 -1.57 -15.02 4.22
N ILE A 6 -2.58 -14.40 3.60
CA ILE A 6 -2.48 -13.02 3.16
C ILE A 6 -3.61 -12.18 3.75
N THR A 7 -3.26 -11.08 4.40
CA THR A 7 -4.20 -10.06 4.86
C THR A 7 -4.23 -8.90 3.85
N GLY A 8 -5.37 -8.25 3.70
CA GLY A 8 -5.51 -7.19 2.69
C GLY A 8 -5.58 -7.70 1.25
N ALA A 9 -5.84 -8.98 1.05
CA ALA A 9 -5.90 -9.65 -0.26
C ALA A 9 -6.88 -9.01 -1.26
N THR A 10 -7.97 -8.43 -0.78
CA THR A 10 -9.01 -7.77 -1.60
C THR A 10 -8.63 -6.36 -2.03
N GLY A 11 -7.58 -5.79 -1.43
CA GLY A 11 -7.10 -4.44 -1.72
C GLY A 11 -6.40 -4.35 -3.07
N PHE A 12 -6.01 -3.13 -3.45
CA PHE A 12 -5.30 -2.83 -4.69
C PHE A 12 -4.09 -3.75 -4.88
N VAL A 13 -3.09 -3.66 -4.02
CA VAL A 13 -1.86 -4.48 -4.11
C VAL A 13 -2.16 -5.96 -3.88
N GLY A 14 -3.06 -6.27 -2.94
CA GLY A 14 -3.37 -7.64 -2.55
C GLY A 14 -3.80 -8.54 -3.70
N ARG A 15 -4.60 -8.03 -4.63
CA ARG A 15 -5.06 -8.80 -5.82
C ARG A 15 -3.91 -9.22 -6.73
N TYR A 16 -2.90 -8.37 -6.88
CA TYR A 16 -1.71 -8.67 -7.69
C TYR A 16 -0.80 -9.67 -6.96
N VAL A 17 -0.63 -9.50 -5.64
CA VAL A 17 0.13 -10.47 -4.82
C VAL A 17 -0.53 -11.84 -4.83
N VAL A 18 -1.86 -11.92 -4.71
CA VAL A 18 -2.60 -13.20 -4.80
C VAL A 18 -2.37 -13.88 -6.14
N ARG A 19 -2.45 -13.14 -7.26
CA ARG A 19 -2.17 -13.70 -8.60
C ARG A 19 -0.74 -14.20 -8.72
N GLU A 20 0.23 -13.45 -8.23
CA GLU A 20 1.64 -13.83 -8.26
C GLU A 20 1.90 -15.09 -7.42
N LEU A 21 1.25 -15.22 -6.23
CA LEU A 21 1.32 -16.41 -5.40
C LEU A 21 0.78 -17.65 -6.12
N LEU A 22 -0.40 -17.54 -6.74
CA LEU A 22 -1.00 -18.63 -7.51
C LEU A 22 -0.14 -19.02 -8.70
N ASN A 23 0.42 -18.06 -9.43
CA ASN A 23 1.33 -18.29 -10.56
C ASN A 23 2.59 -19.05 -10.14
N ARG A 24 3.06 -18.87 -8.91
CA ARG A 24 4.20 -19.62 -8.33
C ARG A 24 3.81 -20.92 -7.63
N GLY A 25 2.52 -21.31 -7.67
CA GLY A 25 2.05 -22.60 -7.16
C GLY A 25 1.86 -22.67 -5.64
N TYR A 26 1.68 -21.52 -4.97
CA TYR A 26 1.35 -21.49 -3.54
C TYR A 26 -0.14 -21.78 -3.28
N LEU A 27 -0.44 -22.39 -2.13
CA LEU A 27 -1.80 -22.47 -1.58
C LEU A 27 -2.09 -21.16 -0.83
N VAL A 28 -3.10 -20.41 -1.28
CA VAL A 28 -3.38 -19.06 -0.79
C VAL A 28 -4.60 -19.05 0.14
N TYR A 29 -4.40 -18.56 1.36
CA TYR A 29 -5.45 -18.32 2.36
C TYR A 29 -5.66 -16.81 2.53
N ALA A 30 -6.73 -16.27 1.95
CA ALA A 30 -7.08 -14.86 2.07
C ALA A 30 -7.86 -14.60 3.36
N LEU A 31 -7.23 -13.87 4.31
CA LEU A 31 -7.88 -13.43 5.54
C LEU A 31 -8.65 -12.14 5.28
N VAL A 32 -9.98 -12.19 5.36
CA VAL A 32 -10.86 -11.09 4.96
C VAL A 32 -11.92 -10.78 6.01
N ARG A 33 -12.41 -9.54 6.06
CA ARG A 33 -13.45 -9.12 7.02
C ARG A 33 -14.86 -9.63 6.68
N ASN A 34 -15.10 -9.97 5.43
CA ASN A 34 -16.40 -10.46 4.96
C ASN A 34 -16.22 -11.42 3.78
N ALA A 35 -16.29 -12.70 4.07
CA ALA A 35 -16.07 -13.75 3.07
C ALA A 35 -17.15 -13.81 1.98
N LYS A 36 -18.42 -13.47 2.33
CA LYS A 36 -19.53 -13.53 1.38
C LYS A 36 -19.39 -12.52 0.25
N LYS A 37 -18.82 -11.34 0.55
CA LYS A 37 -18.66 -10.25 -0.43
C LYS A 37 -17.46 -10.42 -1.37
N VAL A 38 -16.55 -11.37 -1.08
CA VAL A 38 -15.25 -11.41 -1.77
C VAL A 38 -14.94 -12.73 -2.47
N ARG A 39 -15.78 -13.75 -2.31
CA ARG A 39 -15.57 -15.05 -3.00
C ARG A 39 -15.51 -14.92 -4.53
N GLU A 40 -16.28 -14.00 -5.10
CA GLU A 40 -16.32 -13.71 -6.54
C GLU A 40 -15.15 -12.83 -7.02
N VAL A 41 -14.37 -12.26 -6.09
CA VAL A 41 -13.25 -11.35 -6.41
C VAL A 41 -11.96 -12.11 -6.71
N PHE A 42 -11.83 -13.34 -6.20
CA PHE A 42 -10.62 -14.12 -6.34
C PHE A 42 -10.75 -15.17 -7.45
N PRO A 43 -9.64 -15.47 -8.16
CA PRO A 43 -9.59 -16.62 -9.04
C PRO A 43 -9.73 -17.92 -8.24
N GLU A 44 -9.97 -19.03 -8.93
CA GLU A 44 -9.94 -20.36 -8.35
C GLU A 44 -8.59 -20.63 -7.67
N GLY A 45 -8.59 -21.41 -6.58
CA GLY A 45 -7.37 -21.74 -5.82
C GLY A 45 -7.09 -20.84 -4.62
N VAL A 46 -8.02 -19.93 -4.27
CA VAL A 46 -7.90 -19.09 -3.06
C VAL A 46 -8.92 -19.54 -2.01
N ASP A 47 -8.42 -20.00 -0.85
CA ASP A 47 -9.25 -20.25 0.32
C ASP A 47 -9.53 -18.94 1.06
N VAL A 48 -10.82 -18.62 1.25
CA VAL A 48 -11.24 -17.39 1.92
C VAL A 48 -11.65 -17.68 3.35
N LEU A 49 -10.98 -17.05 4.31
CA LEU A 49 -11.25 -17.15 5.73
C LEU A 49 -11.71 -15.80 6.29
N GLU A 50 -12.89 -15.81 6.93
CA GLU A 50 -13.43 -14.60 7.55
C GLU A 50 -12.78 -14.36 8.92
N VAL A 51 -12.34 -13.12 9.16
CA VAL A 51 -11.57 -12.72 10.34
C VAL A 51 -12.00 -11.35 10.85
N ASN A 52 -12.21 -11.25 12.15
CA ASN A 52 -12.20 -9.97 12.85
C ASN A 52 -10.78 -9.67 13.35
N PHE A 53 -10.06 -8.75 12.69
CA PHE A 53 -8.68 -8.40 13.03
C PHE A 53 -8.52 -7.72 14.42
N SER A 54 -9.61 -7.23 15.01
CA SER A 54 -9.61 -6.70 16.39
C SER A 54 -9.75 -7.80 17.45
N ASP A 55 -10.17 -8.99 17.04
CA ASP A 55 -10.41 -10.14 17.90
C ASP A 55 -9.32 -11.20 17.67
N LYS A 56 -8.50 -11.41 18.69
CA LYS A 56 -7.39 -12.36 18.61
C LYS A 56 -7.86 -13.82 18.45
N ASP A 57 -9.00 -14.19 19.05
CA ASP A 57 -9.51 -15.55 18.94
C ASP A 57 -10.01 -15.86 17.53
N SER A 58 -10.70 -14.91 16.92
CA SER A 58 -11.11 -15.00 15.51
C SER A 58 -9.90 -15.14 14.58
N LEU A 59 -8.87 -14.33 14.80
CA LEU A 59 -7.64 -14.34 14.00
C LEU A 59 -6.85 -15.65 14.21
N ARG A 60 -6.74 -16.11 15.45
CA ARG A 60 -6.08 -17.37 15.82
C ARG A 60 -6.72 -18.57 15.11
N LYS A 61 -8.03 -18.73 15.22
CA LYS A 61 -8.78 -19.83 14.57
C LYS A 61 -8.55 -19.87 13.06
N ALA A 62 -8.51 -18.72 12.41
CA ALA A 62 -8.26 -18.64 10.98
C ALA A 62 -6.81 -19.04 10.63
N LEU A 63 -5.82 -18.59 11.40
CA LEU A 63 -4.41 -18.94 11.20
C LEU A 63 -4.13 -20.41 11.51
N GLU A 64 -4.73 -20.99 12.55
CA GLU A 64 -4.63 -22.41 12.87
C GLU A 64 -5.25 -23.29 11.76
N LYS A 65 -6.35 -22.83 11.13
CA LYS A 65 -6.94 -23.50 9.97
C LYS A 65 -6.04 -23.41 8.75
N ALA A 66 -5.45 -22.23 8.47
CA ALA A 66 -4.57 -22.02 7.34
C ALA A 66 -3.21 -22.74 7.51
N GLN A 67 -2.70 -22.85 8.74
CA GLN A 67 -1.36 -23.34 9.07
C GLN A 67 -0.28 -22.81 8.11
N PRO A 68 -0.10 -21.48 8.01
CA PRO A 68 0.70 -20.89 6.95
C PRO A 68 2.20 -21.12 7.17
N ASN A 69 2.92 -21.44 6.09
CA ASN A 69 4.37 -21.40 6.07
C ASN A 69 4.87 -19.96 5.98
N TYR A 70 4.14 -19.10 5.26
CA TYR A 70 4.44 -17.69 5.08
C TYR A 70 3.22 -16.82 5.34
N VAL A 71 3.45 -15.60 5.80
CA VAL A 71 2.38 -14.62 6.03
C VAL A 71 2.73 -13.31 5.34
N ILE A 72 1.81 -12.79 4.54
CA ILE A 72 1.92 -11.47 3.91
C ILE A 72 0.89 -10.52 4.52
N HIS A 73 1.36 -9.45 5.15
CA HIS A 73 0.49 -8.46 5.79
C HIS A 73 0.45 -7.17 4.97
N LEU A 74 -0.70 -6.93 4.29
CA LEU A 74 -0.91 -5.79 3.39
C LEU A 74 -1.96 -4.79 3.89
N ILE A 75 -2.57 -5.02 5.07
CA ILE A 75 -3.64 -4.15 5.57
C ILE A 75 -3.09 -2.75 5.85
N GLY A 76 -3.78 -1.75 5.30
CA GLY A 76 -3.52 -0.35 5.55
C GLY A 76 -4.65 0.53 5.01
N ILE A 77 -4.71 1.77 5.48
CA ILE A 77 -5.63 2.81 5.02
C ILE A 77 -4.85 4.10 4.76
N LEU A 78 -5.30 4.91 3.82
CA LEU A 78 -4.70 6.22 3.52
C LEU A 78 -5.42 7.38 4.19
N VAL A 79 -6.64 7.14 4.66
CA VAL A 79 -7.51 8.13 5.32
C VAL A 79 -8.29 7.42 6.42
N GLU A 80 -8.42 8.07 7.56
CA GLU A 80 -9.27 7.59 8.65
C GLU A 80 -10.75 7.76 8.33
N ASP A 81 -11.58 6.82 8.78
CA ASP A 81 -13.03 6.90 8.63
C ASP A 81 -13.71 6.65 9.99
N ARG A 82 -14.30 7.70 10.56
CA ARG A 82 -14.95 7.65 11.85
C ARG A 82 -16.22 6.78 11.84
N ARG A 83 -16.94 6.73 10.70
CA ARG A 83 -18.19 5.94 10.58
C ARG A 83 -17.92 4.46 10.70
N SER A 84 -16.82 3.98 10.09
CA SER A 84 -16.42 2.59 10.21
C SER A 84 -15.53 2.32 11.43
N GLY A 85 -15.13 3.35 12.19
CA GLY A 85 -14.14 3.24 13.28
C GLY A 85 -12.75 2.89 12.81
N SER A 86 -12.42 3.13 11.54
CA SER A 86 -11.11 2.85 10.96
C SER A 86 -10.16 4.01 11.24
N SER A 87 -9.23 3.83 12.19
CA SER A 87 -8.14 4.78 12.46
C SER A 87 -6.78 4.19 12.07
N PHE A 88 -5.79 5.05 11.85
CA PHE A 88 -4.42 4.60 11.59
C PHE A 88 -3.89 3.72 12.72
N GLN A 89 -4.09 4.13 13.98
CA GLN A 89 -3.69 3.36 15.15
C GLN A 89 -4.30 1.94 15.16
N ARG A 90 -5.59 1.83 14.85
CA ARG A 90 -6.29 0.55 14.84
C ARG A 90 -5.85 -0.34 13.69
N VAL A 91 -5.81 0.23 12.48
CA VAL A 91 -5.62 -0.54 11.25
C VAL A 91 -4.14 -0.85 10.98
N HIS A 92 -3.23 0.12 11.21
CA HIS A 92 -1.80 -0.10 10.95
C HIS A 92 -1.11 -0.82 12.10
N TYR A 93 -1.39 -0.41 13.35
CA TYR A 93 -0.67 -0.92 14.50
C TYR A 93 -1.40 -2.07 15.22
N LEU A 94 -2.65 -1.87 15.68
CA LEU A 94 -3.34 -2.89 16.49
C LEU A 94 -3.56 -4.20 15.72
N TYR A 95 -3.98 -4.13 14.45
CA TYR A 95 -4.18 -5.34 13.64
C TYR A 95 -2.86 -6.08 13.38
N ALA A 96 -1.79 -5.36 13.09
CA ALA A 96 -0.45 -5.92 12.93
C ALA A 96 0.04 -6.55 14.24
N LYS A 97 -0.10 -5.86 15.36
CA LYS A 97 0.25 -6.38 16.69
C LYS A 97 -0.47 -7.68 17.01
N ASN A 98 -1.81 -7.72 16.86
CA ASN A 98 -2.59 -8.94 17.11
C ASN A 98 -2.11 -10.10 16.23
N LEU A 99 -1.83 -9.83 14.96
CA LEU A 99 -1.33 -10.82 14.03
C LEU A 99 0.04 -11.37 14.48
N TYR A 100 0.99 -10.50 14.76
CA TYR A 100 2.36 -10.91 15.09
C TYR A 100 2.45 -11.63 16.43
N GLU A 101 1.65 -11.25 17.43
CA GLU A 101 1.57 -11.97 18.70
C GLU A 101 1.14 -13.44 18.52
N ILE A 102 0.16 -13.70 17.65
CA ILE A 102 -0.27 -15.08 17.34
C ILE A 102 0.79 -15.80 16.52
N LEU A 103 1.41 -15.12 15.53
CA LEU A 103 2.43 -15.73 14.70
C LEU A 103 3.71 -16.12 15.46
N ARG A 104 4.02 -15.47 16.59
CA ARG A 104 5.11 -15.91 17.47
C ARG A 104 4.92 -17.35 17.98
N GLU A 105 3.69 -17.75 18.22
CA GLU A 105 3.35 -19.10 18.66
C GLU A 105 3.35 -20.10 17.49
N LEU A 106 2.86 -19.66 16.31
CA LEU A 106 2.77 -20.52 15.12
C LEU A 106 4.10 -20.62 14.35
N SER A 107 5.02 -19.70 14.56
CA SER A 107 6.38 -19.69 14.01
C SER A 107 6.47 -19.95 12.50
N PRO A 108 5.84 -19.13 11.63
CA PRO A 108 5.96 -19.28 10.19
C PRO A 108 7.42 -19.04 9.72
N LYS A 109 7.77 -19.57 8.56
CA LYS A 109 9.11 -19.41 7.97
C LYS A 109 9.48 -17.93 7.72
N ARG A 110 8.50 -17.10 7.36
CA ARG A 110 8.67 -15.66 7.08
C ARG A 110 7.37 -14.90 7.21
N VAL A 111 7.47 -13.67 7.71
CA VAL A 111 6.43 -12.65 7.65
C VAL A 111 6.90 -11.53 6.73
N VAL A 112 6.12 -11.18 5.69
CA VAL A 112 6.41 -10.04 4.83
C VAL A 112 5.40 -8.94 5.12
N HIS A 113 5.88 -7.78 5.58
CA HIS A 113 5.06 -6.65 6.01
C HIS A 113 5.11 -5.51 4.98
N MET A 114 3.93 -5.01 4.61
CA MET A 114 3.81 -3.81 3.78
C MET A 114 3.80 -2.53 4.63
N SER A 115 4.90 -1.83 4.61
CA SER A 115 5.01 -0.48 5.14
C SER A 115 4.82 0.58 4.03
N SER A 116 5.48 1.72 4.12
CA SER A 116 5.51 2.72 3.06
C SER A 116 6.81 3.53 3.10
N LEU A 117 7.21 4.03 1.95
CA LEU A 117 8.36 4.91 1.84
C LEU A 117 8.14 6.18 2.68
N GLY A 118 9.19 6.63 3.39
CA GLY A 118 9.11 7.76 4.32
C GLY A 118 8.66 7.40 5.74
N THR A 119 8.44 6.11 6.03
CA THR A 119 8.13 5.63 7.38
C THR A 119 9.36 5.75 8.29
N HIS A 120 9.25 6.57 9.34
CA HIS A 120 10.26 6.68 10.39
C HIS A 120 9.63 7.23 11.69
N LYS A 121 10.36 7.12 12.80
CA LYS A 121 9.90 7.49 14.14
C LYS A 121 9.37 8.92 14.23
N ASP A 122 10.10 9.86 13.66
CA ASP A 122 9.79 11.30 13.73
C ASP A 122 9.07 11.82 12.47
N ALA A 123 8.35 10.94 11.75
CA ALA A 123 7.57 11.35 10.60
C ALA A 123 6.47 12.34 11.01
N PRO A 124 6.18 13.39 10.21
CA PRO A 124 5.17 14.40 10.59
C PRO A 124 3.74 13.86 10.53
N SER A 125 3.49 12.80 9.78
CA SER A 125 2.16 12.21 9.58
C SER A 125 1.91 11.03 10.52
N LEU A 126 0.69 10.93 11.07
CA LEU A 126 0.25 9.78 11.87
C LEU A 126 0.25 8.49 11.05
N TYR A 127 -0.02 8.58 9.76
CA TYR A 127 0.10 7.47 8.82
C TYR A 127 1.47 6.79 8.93
N HIS A 128 2.56 7.55 8.77
CA HIS A 128 3.92 6.99 8.84
C HIS A 128 4.31 6.59 10.25
N GLN A 129 3.92 7.36 11.28
CA GLN A 129 4.20 7.02 12.68
C GLN A 129 3.57 5.68 13.08
N THR A 130 2.30 5.45 12.72
CA THR A 130 1.62 4.19 13.06
C THR A 130 2.14 2.99 12.25
N LYS A 131 2.61 3.22 11.02
CA LYS A 131 3.33 2.19 10.26
C LYS A 131 4.68 1.88 10.90
N PHE A 132 5.42 2.89 11.34
CA PHE A 132 6.68 2.70 12.07
C PHE A 132 6.46 1.88 13.35
N MET A 133 5.43 2.17 14.13
CA MET A 133 5.08 1.37 15.33
C MET A 133 4.85 -0.11 14.99
N ALA A 134 4.21 -0.40 13.86
CA ALA A 134 3.99 -1.78 13.42
C ALA A 134 5.29 -2.46 12.97
N GLU A 135 6.19 -1.73 12.30
CA GLU A 135 7.52 -2.23 11.93
C GLU A 135 8.36 -2.56 13.16
N GLU A 136 8.42 -1.64 14.14
CA GLU A 136 9.17 -1.86 15.38
C GLU A 136 8.64 -3.08 16.15
N PHE A 137 7.32 -3.19 16.30
CA PHE A 137 6.73 -4.35 16.95
C PHE A 137 7.09 -5.66 16.22
N LEU A 138 7.15 -5.65 14.88
CA LEU A 138 7.57 -6.81 14.10
C LEU A 138 9.05 -7.13 14.32
N ARG A 139 9.94 -6.13 14.33
CA ARG A 139 11.38 -6.32 14.59
C ARG A 139 11.64 -6.90 15.98
N GLU A 140 10.91 -6.43 16.99
CA GLU A 140 11.03 -6.91 18.39
C GLU A 140 10.34 -8.26 18.63
N SER A 141 9.51 -8.73 17.69
CA SER A 141 8.72 -9.96 17.86
C SER A 141 9.54 -11.26 17.86
N GLY A 142 10.77 -11.24 17.34
CA GLY A 142 11.59 -12.43 17.10
C GLY A 142 11.19 -13.24 15.86
N LEU A 143 10.15 -12.84 15.13
CA LEU A 143 9.75 -13.47 13.87
C LEU A 143 10.76 -13.19 12.77
N LYS A 144 11.11 -14.20 11.97
CA LYS A 144 11.82 -13.97 10.70
C LYS A 144 10.93 -13.13 9.79
N HIS A 145 11.38 -11.95 9.40
CA HIS A 145 10.54 -11.01 8.67
C HIS A 145 11.27 -10.32 7.52
N THR A 146 10.49 -9.69 6.64
CA THR A 146 10.96 -8.71 5.66
C THR A 146 9.96 -7.56 5.62
N ILE A 147 10.45 -6.34 5.67
CA ILE A 147 9.61 -5.12 5.60
C ILE A 147 9.84 -4.49 4.23
N LEU A 148 8.74 -4.18 3.54
CA LEU A 148 8.78 -3.55 2.23
C LEU A 148 8.12 -2.17 2.30
N ARG A 149 8.85 -1.13 1.89
CA ARG A 149 8.43 0.28 1.91
C ARG A 149 8.25 0.79 0.47
N PRO A 150 7.11 0.57 -0.17
CA PRO A 150 6.87 1.10 -1.51
C PRO A 150 6.68 2.61 -1.51
N SER A 151 7.15 3.27 -2.57
CA SER A 151 6.74 4.60 -2.99
C SER A 151 5.29 4.57 -3.50
N ILE A 152 4.82 5.66 -4.12
CA ILE A 152 3.49 5.66 -4.75
C ILE A 152 3.41 4.52 -5.78
N ILE A 153 2.40 3.66 -5.62
CA ILE A 153 2.22 2.48 -6.47
C ILE A 153 1.29 2.83 -7.63
N LEU A 154 1.72 2.59 -8.86
CA LEU A 154 0.90 2.73 -10.05
C LEU A 154 0.23 1.41 -10.41
N GLY A 155 -1.02 1.50 -10.83
CA GLY A 155 -1.86 0.40 -11.26
C GLY A 155 -3.30 0.87 -11.46
N PRO A 156 -4.14 0.10 -12.16
CA PRO A 156 -5.49 0.52 -12.54
C PRO A 156 -6.41 0.88 -11.37
N GLU A 157 -6.15 0.34 -10.19
CA GLU A 157 -6.93 0.60 -8.97
C GLU A 157 -6.38 1.74 -8.12
N GLN A 158 -5.37 2.47 -8.59
CA GLN A 158 -4.82 3.61 -7.86
C GLN A 158 -5.91 4.67 -7.63
N LYS A 159 -6.15 4.96 -6.35
CA LYS A 159 -7.21 5.88 -5.93
C LYS A 159 -7.06 7.28 -6.53
N LEU A 160 -5.83 7.76 -6.73
CA LEU A 160 -5.55 9.06 -7.35
C LEU A 160 -6.23 9.18 -8.72
N PHE A 161 -6.25 8.12 -9.53
CA PHE A 161 -6.90 8.16 -10.85
C PHE A 161 -8.41 8.36 -10.71
N ALA A 162 -9.06 7.59 -9.82
CA ALA A 162 -10.50 7.73 -9.58
C ALA A 162 -10.85 9.11 -9.02
N ASP A 163 -10.07 9.63 -8.08
CA ASP A 163 -10.27 10.95 -7.49
C ASP A 163 -10.13 12.06 -8.57
N MET A 164 -9.05 12.02 -9.36
CA MET A 164 -8.81 13.00 -10.43
C MET A 164 -9.86 12.90 -11.54
N TRP A 165 -10.25 11.68 -11.92
CA TRP A 165 -11.32 11.48 -12.89
C TRP A 165 -12.64 12.10 -12.44
N ASN A 166 -13.05 11.85 -11.20
CA ASN A 166 -14.31 12.35 -10.63
C ASN A 166 -14.31 13.87 -10.45
N ILE A 167 -13.22 14.44 -9.93
CA ILE A 167 -13.08 15.90 -9.76
C ILE A 167 -13.13 16.59 -11.11
N THR A 168 -12.36 16.11 -12.08
CA THR A 168 -12.22 16.78 -13.39
C THR A 168 -13.35 16.49 -14.36
N LYS A 169 -14.32 15.64 -14.00
CA LYS A 169 -15.58 15.49 -14.73
C LYS A 169 -16.41 16.78 -14.69
N TYR A 170 -16.35 17.51 -13.59
CA TYR A 170 -17.16 18.70 -13.34
C TYR A 170 -16.33 19.97 -13.23
N LEU A 171 -15.08 19.87 -12.78
CA LEU A 171 -14.19 21.00 -12.55
C LEU A 171 -13.02 20.98 -13.53
N ARG A 172 -12.69 22.14 -14.07
CA ARG A 172 -11.52 22.33 -14.95
C ARG A 172 -10.28 22.84 -14.18
N VAL A 173 -10.33 22.75 -12.85
CA VAL A 173 -9.28 23.25 -11.95
C VAL A 173 -9.02 22.20 -10.88
N VAL A 174 -7.75 21.94 -10.61
CA VAL A 174 -7.28 21.08 -9.50
C VAL A 174 -6.28 21.88 -8.65
N ALA A 175 -6.51 21.90 -7.35
CA ALA A 175 -5.58 22.53 -6.41
C ALA A 175 -4.30 21.70 -6.29
N LEU A 176 -3.15 22.36 -6.42
CA LEU A 176 -1.83 21.76 -6.41
C LEU A 176 -1.08 22.19 -5.13
N PRO A 177 -1.03 21.35 -4.09
CA PRO A 177 -0.41 21.72 -2.82
C PRO A 177 1.06 22.11 -2.99
N GLY A 178 1.44 23.31 -2.53
CA GLY A 178 2.81 23.81 -2.62
C GLY A 178 3.39 23.90 -4.04
N GLY A 179 2.54 24.00 -5.05
CA GLY A 179 2.97 24.05 -6.46
C GLY A 179 3.40 22.68 -7.04
N GLY A 180 3.31 21.59 -6.26
CA GLY A 180 3.51 20.22 -6.74
C GLY A 180 4.93 19.84 -7.13
N GLY A 181 5.94 20.62 -6.70
CA GLY A 181 7.35 20.37 -7.05
C GLY A 181 8.04 19.26 -6.25
N TYR A 182 7.37 18.68 -5.23
CA TYR A 182 7.91 17.54 -4.49
C TYR A 182 7.89 16.28 -5.35
N LEU A 183 8.94 15.47 -5.15
CA LEU A 183 9.21 14.32 -6.01
C LEU A 183 8.57 13.03 -5.49
N PHE A 184 8.10 12.23 -6.43
CA PHE A 184 7.80 10.81 -6.26
C PHE A 184 8.74 9.96 -7.12
N GLN A 185 8.91 8.73 -6.73
CA GLN A 185 9.57 7.70 -7.52
C GLN A 185 8.62 6.51 -7.69
N PRO A 186 7.61 6.63 -8.58
CA PRO A 186 6.51 5.66 -8.69
C PRO A 186 7.00 4.25 -9.00
N VAL A 187 6.34 3.25 -8.41
CA VAL A 187 6.63 1.83 -8.66
C VAL A 187 5.39 1.13 -9.22
N ASP A 188 5.58 0.24 -10.19
CA ASP A 188 4.49 -0.55 -10.77
C ASP A 188 3.98 -1.61 -9.78
N VAL A 189 2.67 -1.80 -9.71
CA VAL A 189 2.06 -2.80 -8.82
C VAL A 189 2.49 -4.24 -9.12
N ARG A 190 2.85 -4.53 -10.38
CA ARG A 190 3.36 -5.85 -10.80
C ARG A 190 4.76 -6.10 -10.22
N ASP A 191 5.60 -5.06 -10.14
CA ASP A 191 6.92 -5.12 -9.50
C ASP A 191 6.77 -5.29 -7.98
N VAL A 192 5.84 -4.55 -7.38
CA VAL A 192 5.51 -4.70 -5.96
C VAL A 192 5.07 -6.13 -5.65
N ALA A 193 4.14 -6.69 -6.42
CA ALA A 193 3.66 -8.06 -6.22
C ALA A 193 4.78 -9.10 -6.33
N CYS A 194 5.60 -9.01 -7.37
CA CYS A 194 6.80 -9.85 -7.52
C CYS A 194 7.70 -9.75 -6.27
N THR A 195 7.96 -8.53 -5.80
CA THR A 195 8.86 -8.30 -4.66
C THR A 195 8.32 -8.92 -3.37
N PHE A 196 7.01 -8.82 -3.12
CA PHE A 196 6.39 -9.45 -1.95
C PHE A 196 6.57 -10.95 -1.93
N VAL A 197 6.36 -11.62 -3.06
CA VAL A 197 6.48 -13.08 -3.14
C VAL A 197 7.96 -13.48 -3.09
N SER A 198 8.83 -12.81 -3.80
CA SER A 198 10.27 -13.09 -3.75
C SER A 198 10.90 -12.86 -2.37
N ALA A 199 10.41 -11.88 -1.61
CA ALA A 199 10.86 -11.62 -0.25
C ALA A 199 10.56 -12.77 0.73
N MET A 200 9.56 -13.60 0.46
CA MET A 200 9.32 -14.82 1.26
C MET A 200 10.40 -15.89 1.03
N GLU A 201 10.86 -15.99 -0.22
CA GLU A 201 11.71 -17.09 -0.70
C GLU A 201 13.19 -16.85 -0.44
N LYS A 202 13.64 -15.58 -0.49
CA LYS A 202 15.06 -15.21 -0.44
C LYS A 202 15.61 -15.14 0.99
N GLU A 203 16.64 -15.92 1.30
CA GLU A 203 17.28 -15.89 2.63
C GLU A 203 17.99 -14.57 2.91
N GLU A 204 18.54 -13.90 1.89
CA GLU A 204 19.13 -12.58 2.04
C GLU A 204 18.14 -11.47 2.46
N ALA A 205 16.83 -11.72 2.34
CA ALA A 205 15.79 -10.80 2.75
C ALA A 205 15.38 -10.93 4.23
N VAL A 206 15.91 -11.93 4.95
CA VAL A 206 15.59 -12.15 6.37
C VAL A 206 16.00 -10.95 7.21
N ASN A 207 15.03 -10.46 8.01
CA ASN A 207 15.20 -9.35 8.96
C ASN A 207 15.71 -8.05 8.32
N LYS A 208 15.41 -7.85 7.03
CA LYS A 208 15.75 -6.64 6.30
C LYS A 208 14.53 -5.80 5.96
N THR A 209 14.78 -4.51 5.76
CA THR A 209 13.81 -3.55 5.23
C THR A 209 14.29 -3.08 3.86
N TYR A 210 13.39 -3.07 2.86
CA TYR A 210 13.67 -2.63 1.50
C TYR A 210 12.73 -1.51 1.08
N GLU A 211 13.28 -0.51 0.40
CA GLU A 211 12.49 0.49 -0.33
C GLU A 211 12.18 -0.03 -1.73
N LEU A 212 10.92 0.21 -2.19
CA LEU A 212 10.46 -0.20 -3.51
C LEU A 212 10.11 1.02 -4.34
N CYS A 213 10.95 1.31 -5.33
CA CYS A 213 10.77 2.40 -6.27
C CYS A 213 10.93 1.92 -7.71
N GLY A 214 10.31 2.65 -8.63
CA GLY A 214 10.61 2.55 -10.06
C GLY A 214 11.92 3.26 -10.41
N PRO A 215 12.31 3.25 -11.69
CA PRO A 215 13.58 3.86 -12.11
C PRO A 215 13.51 5.39 -12.21
N ASP A 216 12.32 5.96 -12.38
CA ASP A 216 12.13 7.37 -12.73
C ASP A 216 11.63 8.19 -11.54
N ARG A 217 12.08 9.43 -11.44
CA ARG A 217 11.59 10.43 -10.49
C ARG A 217 10.76 11.45 -11.22
N VAL A 218 9.56 11.73 -10.70
CA VAL A 218 8.62 12.70 -11.27
C VAL A 218 8.08 13.61 -10.18
N SER A 219 7.84 14.87 -10.48
CA SER A 219 7.12 15.75 -9.56
C SER A 219 5.63 15.41 -9.54
N PHE A 220 4.95 15.76 -8.46
CA PHE A 220 3.49 15.57 -8.39
C PHE A 220 2.76 16.35 -9.50
N LYS A 221 3.28 17.52 -9.86
CA LYS A 221 2.76 18.30 -10.97
C LYS A 221 2.87 17.54 -12.29
N GLU A 222 4.06 17.01 -12.63
CA GLU A 222 4.28 16.22 -13.85
C GLU A 222 3.38 14.97 -13.87
N LEU A 223 3.24 14.25 -12.74
CA LEU A 223 2.34 13.11 -12.65
C LEU A 223 0.90 13.49 -13.01
N LEU A 224 0.39 14.61 -12.51
CA LEU A 224 -0.96 15.07 -12.83
C LEU A 224 -1.08 15.55 -14.29
N GLU A 225 -0.09 16.27 -14.81
CA GLU A 225 -0.04 16.70 -16.22
C GLU A 225 -0.05 15.49 -17.17
N ASP A 226 0.72 14.44 -16.87
CA ASP A 226 0.72 13.20 -17.65
C ASP A 226 -0.64 12.48 -17.62
N ILE A 227 -1.28 12.40 -16.44
CA ILE A 227 -2.62 11.79 -16.28
C ILE A 227 -3.64 12.57 -17.13
N PHE A 228 -3.67 13.89 -17.03
CA PHE A 228 -4.64 14.70 -17.76
C PHE A 228 -4.36 14.75 -19.26
N SER A 229 -3.10 14.72 -19.67
CA SER A 229 -2.69 14.59 -21.07
C SER A 229 -3.20 13.28 -21.68
N TYR A 230 -3.02 12.15 -20.96
CA TYR A 230 -3.52 10.84 -21.40
C TYR A 230 -5.06 10.85 -21.59
N TRP A 231 -5.79 11.51 -20.69
CA TRP A 231 -7.26 11.63 -20.79
C TRP A 231 -7.72 12.72 -21.78
N ASN A 232 -6.80 13.40 -22.45
CA ASN A 232 -7.07 14.55 -23.32
C ASN A 232 -7.93 15.63 -22.63
N ARG A 233 -7.62 15.93 -21.37
CA ARG A 233 -8.32 16.93 -20.54
C ARG A 233 -7.44 18.14 -20.28
N LYS A 234 -7.93 19.32 -20.64
CA LYS A 234 -7.29 20.60 -20.30
C LYS A 234 -7.73 21.01 -18.89
N ILE A 235 -6.85 20.80 -17.90
CA ILE A 235 -7.08 21.11 -16.49
C ILE A 235 -6.07 22.16 -16.02
N LEU A 236 -6.56 23.21 -15.37
CA LEU A 236 -5.70 24.21 -14.73
C LEU A 236 -5.22 23.66 -13.38
N LEU A 237 -3.92 23.48 -13.22
CA LEU A 237 -3.29 23.15 -11.96
C LEU A 237 -3.01 24.46 -11.19
N LEU A 238 -3.80 24.74 -10.15
CA LEU A 238 -3.71 25.97 -9.37
C LEU A 238 -2.78 25.76 -8.16
N PRO A 239 -1.61 26.40 -8.10
CA PRO A 239 -0.74 26.35 -6.94
C PRO A 239 -1.44 26.91 -5.70
N VAL A 240 -1.53 26.09 -4.63
CA VAL A 240 -2.12 26.51 -3.36
C VAL A 240 -1.08 26.28 -2.26
N PRO A 241 -0.80 27.26 -1.39
CA PRO A 241 0.12 27.06 -0.28
C PRO A 241 -0.29 25.86 0.59
N ARG A 242 0.71 25.05 0.98
CA ARG A 242 0.48 23.79 1.72
C ARG A 242 -0.33 24.00 3.01
N VAL A 243 -0.13 25.12 3.69
CA VAL A 243 -0.84 25.47 4.93
C VAL A 243 -2.35 25.57 4.70
N PHE A 244 -2.80 26.20 3.62
CA PHE A 244 -4.24 26.29 3.30
C PHE A 244 -4.82 24.92 3.01
N MET A 245 -4.11 24.07 2.25
CA MET A 245 -4.55 22.70 2.00
C MET A 245 -4.60 21.86 3.27
N TYR A 246 -3.64 22.05 4.19
CA TYR A 246 -3.65 21.40 5.51
C TYR A 246 -4.87 21.80 6.33
N VAL A 247 -5.16 23.11 6.43
CA VAL A 247 -6.32 23.63 7.16
C VAL A 247 -7.63 23.13 6.52
N ALA A 248 -7.73 23.16 5.19
CA ALA A 248 -8.89 22.62 4.48
C ALA A 248 -9.08 21.11 4.76
N GLY A 249 -7.99 20.33 4.82
CA GLY A 249 -8.03 18.93 5.24
C GLY A 249 -8.59 18.75 6.66
N LYS A 250 -8.14 19.56 7.62
CA LYS A 250 -8.66 19.56 9.00
C LYS A 250 -10.17 19.87 9.08
N VAL A 251 -10.63 20.79 8.26
CA VAL A 251 -12.08 21.12 8.16
C VAL A 251 -12.83 19.94 7.53
N ALA A 252 -12.33 19.41 6.41
CA ALA A 252 -12.94 18.27 5.73
C ALA A 252 -13.10 17.05 6.66
N GLU A 253 -12.09 16.74 7.46
CA GLU A 253 -12.10 15.65 8.45
C GLU A 253 -13.16 15.85 9.53
N LYS A 254 -13.54 17.08 9.85
CA LYS A 254 -14.60 17.37 10.85
C LYS A 254 -16.00 17.20 10.27
N VAL A 255 -16.18 17.53 8.99
CA VAL A 255 -17.49 17.60 8.34
C VAL A 255 -17.84 16.32 7.59
N LEU A 256 -16.84 15.68 6.98
CA LEU A 256 -17.02 14.53 6.11
C LEU A 256 -16.34 13.27 6.69
N SER A 257 -16.94 12.10 6.44
CA SER A 257 -16.37 10.81 6.83
C SER A 257 -16.75 9.74 5.79
N PRO A 258 -15.78 9.17 5.06
CA PRO A 258 -14.39 9.62 4.98
C PRO A 258 -14.28 10.99 4.28
N PRO A 259 -13.26 11.80 4.59
CA PRO A 259 -12.99 13.04 3.88
C PRO A 259 -12.40 12.74 2.49
N PRO A 260 -12.60 13.61 1.48
CA PRO A 260 -12.02 13.43 0.14
C PRO A 260 -10.49 13.51 0.16
N PHE A 261 -9.92 14.29 1.06
CA PHE A 261 -8.51 14.35 1.41
C PHE A 261 -8.35 14.70 2.90
N SER A 262 -7.21 14.38 3.49
CA SER A 262 -6.95 14.60 4.90
C SER A 262 -5.78 15.55 5.14
N SER A 263 -5.74 16.17 6.31
CA SER A 263 -4.60 16.95 6.75
C SER A 263 -3.32 16.09 6.85
N ASP A 264 -3.47 14.83 7.23
CA ASP A 264 -2.35 13.89 7.34
C ASP A 264 -1.73 13.58 5.97
N GLN A 265 -2.55 13.44 4.91
CA GLN A 265 -2.07 13.33 3.54
C GLN A 265 -1.25 14.56 3.10
N MET A 266 -1.63 15.77 3.55
CA MET A 266 -0.85 16.97 3.26
C MET A 266 0.52 16.93 3.94
N LEU A 267 0.62 16.40 5.17
CA LEU A 267 1.90 16.20 5.85
C LEU A 267 2.79 15.17 5.16
N MET A 268 2.21 14.12 4.56
CA MET A 268 2.96 13.15 3.75
C MET A 268 3.62 13.80 2.53
N MET A 269 2.98 14.81 1.94
CA MET A 269 3.46 15.52 0.74
C MET A 269 4.48 16.64 1.04
N TRP A 270 4.97 16.79 2.27
CA TRP A 270 5.95 17.83 2.63
C TRP A 270 7.40 17.41 2.39
N ARG A 271 7.62 16.15 2.09
CA ARG A 271 8.94 15.59 1.75
C ARG A 271 8.85 14.83 0.43
N ASP A 272 9.98 14.71 -0.23
CA ASP A 272 10.11 13.86 -1.40
C ASP A 272 9.88 12.39 -1.00
N ASN A 273 9.17 11.67 -1.86
CA ASN A 273 8.89 10.24 -1.70
C ASN A 273 9.71 9.46 -2.73
N ILE A 274 11.03 9.46 -2.51
CA ILE A 274 12.06 8.84 -3.37
C ILE A 274 12.94 7.91 -2.55
N CYS A 275 13.44 6.84 -3.17
CA CYS A 275 14.31 5.86 -2.55
C CYS A 275 15.74 6.38 -2.32
N GLY A 276 16.40 5.81 -1.30
CA GLY A 276 17.80 6.09 -0.98
C GLY A 276 18.01 7.29 -0.06
N LEU A 277 16.95 7.81 0.58
CA LEU A 277 17.07 8.86 1.59
C LEU A 277 17.36 8.30 3.00
N ASP A 278 16.91 7.09 3.26
CA ASP A 278 17.15 6.38 4.53
C ASP A 278 18.35 5.44 4.37
N LYS A 279 19.45 5.76 5.07
CA LYS A 279 20.72 5.00 4.96
C LYS A 279 20.66 3.62 5.61
N ASP A 280 19.71 3.41 6.51
CA ASP A 280 19.55 2.16 7.26
C ASP A 280 18.62 1.17 6.54
N VAL A 281 18.11 1.53 5.36
CA VAL A 281 17.20 0.73 4.57
C VAL A 281 17.82 0.38 3.22
N GLU A 282 17.64 -0.85 2.79
CA GLU A 282 18.14 -1.32 1.48
C GLU A 282 17.36 -0.66 0.34
N PRO A 283 17.98 0.20 -0.47
CA PRO A 283 17.35 0.73 -1.67
C PRO A 283 17.23 -0.37 -2.74
N ASP A 284 16.49 -0.09 -3.82
CA ASP A 284 16.38 -0.96 -5.00
C ASP A 284 15.82 -2.38 -4.73
N GLY A 285 14.84 -2.48 -3.81
CA GLY A 285 14.24 -3.77 -3.44
C GLY A 285 13.69 -4.56 -4.62
N VAL A 286 13.16 -3.90 -5.67
CA VAL A 286 12.68 -4.58 -6.88
C VAL A 286 13.83 -5.29 -7.61
N ARG A 287 14.96 -4.60 -7.87
CA ARG A 287 16.12 -5.22 -8.53
C ARG A 287 16.69 -6.38 -7.71
N LYS A 288 16.88 -6.13 -6.40
CA LYS A 288 17.51 -7.11 -5.49
C LYS A 288 16.66 -8.36 -5.30
N LEU A 289 15.33 -8.20 -5.15
CA LEU A 289 14.46 -9.32 -4.83
C LEU A 289 13.82 -9.98 -6.05
N CYS A 290 13.47 -9.24 -7.10
CA CYS A 290 12.92 -9.83 -8.33
C CYS A 290 13.94 -10.15 -9.41
N ASN A 291 15.23 -9.77 -9.24
CA ASN A 291 16.29 -9.95 -10.23
C ASN A 291 15.92 -9.40 -11.62
N LYS A 292 15.24 -8.27 -11.67
CA LYS A 292 14.83 -7.59 -12.90
C LYS A 292 14.87 -6.08 -12.72
N GLU A 293 14.95 -5.35 -13.84
CA GLU A 293 14.76 -3.90 -13.83
C GLU A 293 13.30 -3.57 -13.52
N PRO A 294 13.06 -2.54 -12.67
CA PRO A 294 11.73 -2.04 -12.43
C PRO A 294 11.11 -1.48 -13.71
N ILE A 295 9.80 -1.63 -13.85
CA ILE A 295 9.04 -1.11 -15.00
C ILE A 295 9.13 0.42 -15.03
N PRO A 296 9.49 1.02 -16.20
CA PRO A 296 9.58 2.47 -16.36
C PRO A 296 8.26 3.18 -16.07
N TYR A 297 8.35 4.40 -15.51
CA TYR A 297 7.20 5.20 -15.10
C TYR A 297 6.16 5.39 -16.21
N LYS A 298 6.60 5.78 -17.42
CA LYS A 298 5.68 6.04 -18.55
C LYS A 298 4.94 4.78 -18.97
N GLU A 299 5.63 3.65 -19.03
CA GLU A 299 5.00 2.35 -19.35
C GLU A 299 3.97 1.95 -18.29
N SER A 300 4.35 2.08 -17.00
CA SER A 300 3.48 1.78 -15.87
C SER A 300 2.23 2.68 -15.87
N LEU A 301 2.41 3.99 -16.10
CA LEU A 301 1.32 4.96 -16.12
C LEU A 301 0.35 4.69 -17.28
N GLU A 302 0.85 4.52 -18.50
CA GLU A 302 0.02 4.25 -19.68
C GLU A 302 -0.78 2.95 -19.53
N TRP A 303 -0.14 1.87 -19.08
CA TRP A 303 -0.83 0.63 -18.80
C TRP A 303 -1.93 0.82 -17.73
N SER A 304 -1.59 1.50 -16.64
CA SER A 304 -2.51 1.75 -15.54
C SER A 304 -3.74 2.55 -15.97
N LEU A 305 -3.54 3.63 -16.73
CA LEU A 305 -4.63 4.48 -17.21
C LEU A 305 -5.49 3.80 -18.28
N ARG A 306 -4.88 2.99 -19.16
CA ARG A 306 -5.60 2.19 -20.14
C ARG A 306 -6.54 1.16 -19.48
N GLU A 307 -6.03 0.43 -18.49
CA GLU A 307 -6.85 -0.56 -17.76
C GLU A 307 -7.87 0.11 -16.83
N PHE A 308 -7.56 1.28 -16.27
CA PHE A 308 -8.51 2.10 -15.52
C PHE A 308 -9.69 2.53 -16.41
N ALA A 309 -9.42 3.02 -17.62
CA ALA A 309 -10.46 3.46 -18.56
C ALA A 309 -11.45 2.34 -18.91
N LYS A 310 -10.99 1.11 -19.08
CA LYS A 310 -11.87 -0.06 -19.33
C LYS A 310 -12.89 -0.34 -18.22
N ARG A 311 -12.62 0.12 -17.00
CA ARG A 311 -13.51 -0.09 -15.84
C ARG A 311 -14.51 1.06 -15.65
N MET A 312 -14.30 2.16 -16.35
CA MET A 312 -15.16 3.33 -16.27
C MET A 312 -16.24 3.35 -17.36
N VAL A 313 -16.12 2.47 -18.33
CA VAL A 313 -17.09 2.17 -19.39
C VAL A 313 -18.01 1.02 -18.96
#